data_3ee34aaf7a9042472936ed35ba9a3241
#
_entry.id   3ee34aaf7a9042472936ed35ba9a3241
#
_cell.length_a   1.000
_cell.length_b   1.000
_cell.length_c   1.000
_cell.angle_alpha   90.00
_cell.angle_beta   90.00
_cell.angle_gamma   90.00
#
_symmetry.space_group_name_H-M   'P 1'
#
loop_
_entity.id
_entity.type
_entity.pdbx_description
1 polymer ?
#
loop_
_entity_poly.entity_id
_entity_poly.type
_entity_poly.pdbx_seq_one_letter_code
_entity_poly.pdbx_strand_id
1 'polypeptide(L)'
;MRGERADAAALETASVRIPRLGSGTICAAPIGVADELLRAEGFNEIVYVPLSTAAGSGDATEVVGAGTADFFLNFASTLTAAIDRGVRIRALAGIHAGCFGLFGHEGIQKIADLKGRRVAVSAMGSPAHLFLAAMAAYVGIDPRRDINWVIAPPGVRTINLFIEHKSDAFFAFPPQPQELRERRIGHIIVDSAIDRPWSQYFCCLLYGNSDYVRNYPNATKAVVRAILKATDLCAERPEQVTRQLVENGLSVAYDRSLEVIRELPFREWREHDPEDTMRFYALRLHEAGLIKSTPQKIIADGTDWRFLNELKRELKA
;
A
#
# COMPACT_ATOMS: atom_id res chain seq x y z
N MET A 1 4.27 -12.28 42.01
CA MET A 1 3.76 -10.92 41.67
C MET A 1 2.90 -11.06 40.43
N ARG A 2 1.60 -10.86 40.55
CA ARG A 2 0.67 -10.86 39.40
C ARG A 2 0.88 -9.52 38.69
N GLY A 3 1.42 -9.57 37.45
CA GLY A 3 1.47 -8.40 36.60
C GLY A 3 0.04 -7.96 36.30
N GLU A 4 -0.30 -6.75 36.68
CA GLU A 4 -1.51 -6.05 36.31
C GLU A 4 -1.55 -6.04 34.76
N ARG A 5 -2.48 -6.82 34.18
CA ARG A 5 -2.95 -6.56 32.81
C ARG A 5 -3.62 -5.20 32.91
N ALA A 6 -3.04 -4.19 32.29
CA ALA A 6 -3.75 -2.96 32.05
C ALA A 6 -5.12 -3.33 31.43
N ASP A 7 -6.21 -2.94 32.08
CA ASP A 7 -7.56 -3.17 31.59
C ASP A 7 -7.63 -2.61 30.17
N ALA A 8 -7.65 -3.49 29.18
CA ALA A 8 -7.88 -3.09 27.79
C ALA A 8 -9.30 -2.51 27.76
N ALA A 9 -9.41 -1.23 27.39
CA ALA A 9 -10.71 -0.59 27.28
C ALA A 9 -11.62 -1.43 26.38
N ALA A 10 -12.87 -1.64 26.81
CA ALA A 10 -13.84 -2.43 26.06
C ALA A 10 -14.02 -1.86 24.63
N LEU A 11 -14.11 -2.74 23.65
CA LEU A 11 -14.38 -2.33 22.27
C LEU A 11 -15.80 -1.74 22.18
N GLU A 12 -15.96 -0.64 21.46
CA GLU A 12 -17.26 -0.05 21.17
C GLU A 12 -18.10 -0.91 20.20
N THR A 13 -17.39 -1.72 19.39
CA THR A 13 -17.97 -2.70 18.46
C THR A 13 -17.07 -3.93 18.36
N ALA A 14 -17.67 -5.10 18.27
CA ALA A 14 -16.96 -6.36 18.06
C ALA A 14 -17.01 -6.83 16.59
N SER A 15 -17.51 -5.98 15.68
CA SER A 15 -17.61 -6.25 14.25
C SER A 15 -16.60 -5.39 13.48
N VAL A 16 -15.96 -5.99 12.48
CA VAL A 16 -15.07 -5.29 11.53
C VAL A 16 -15.25 -5.85 10.12
N ARG A 17 -15.34 -4.96 9.13
CA ARG A 17 -15.49 -5.30 7.71
C ARG A 17 -14.22 -4.96 6.96
N ILE A 18 -13.68 -5.95 6.24
CA ILE A 18 -12.42 -5.84 5.52
C ILE A 18 -12.65 -6.23 4.06
N PRO A 19 -12.21 -5.43 3.07
CA PRO A 19 -12.25 -5.86 1.68
C PRO A 19 -11.49 -7.17 1.48
N ARG A 20 -12.06 -8.11 0.74
CA ARG A 20 -11.40 -9.38 0.44
C ARG A 20 -10.22 -9.13 -0.51
N LEU A 21 -9.03 -9.58 -0.10
CA LEU A 21 -7.86 -9.55 -0.95
C LEU A 21 -8.08 -10.39 -2.22
N GLY A 22 -7.65 -9.86 -3.37
CA GLY A 22 -7.49 -10.65 -4.58
C GLY A 22 -6.25 -11.53 -4.52
N SER A 23 -6.27 -12.66 -5.25
CA SER A 23 -5.08 -13.50 -5.40
C SER A 23 -3.93 -12.70 -6.02
N GLY A 24 -2.73 -12.80 -5.42
CA GLY A 24 -1.52 -12.13 -5.90
C GLY A 24 -1.23 -10.76 -5.29
N THR A 25 -2.03 -10.26 -4.35
CA THR A 25 -1.76 -9.01 -3.61
C THR A 25 -0.87 -9.28 -2.40
N ILE A 26 0.34 -9.81 -2.63
CA ILE A 26 1.23 -10.34 -1.58
C ILE A 26 1.76 -9.23 -0.66
N CYS A 27 1.93 -8.00 -1.16
CA CYS A 27 2.33 -6.86 -0.34
C CYS A 27 1.32 -6.49 0.76
N ALA A 28 0.06 -6.93 0.64
CA ALA A 28 -0.96 -6.78 1.66
C ALA A 28 -1.08 -8.01 2.59
N ALA A 29 -0.07 -8.89 2.63
CA ALA A 29 -0.05 -10.07 3.48
C ALA A 29 -0.46 -9.83 4.93
N PRO A 30 -0.06 -8.73 5.61
CA PRO A 30 -0.48 -8.48 6.99
C PRO A 30 -1.99 -8.52 7.19
N ILE A 31 -2.78 -7.94 6.30
CA ILE A 31 -4.25 -7.99 6.44
C ILE A 31 -4.81 -9.38 6.09
N GLY A 32 -4.12 -10.12 5.21
CA GLY A 32 -4.52 -11.48 4.81
C GLY A 32 -4.32 -12.55 5.89
N VAL A 33 -3.49 -12.27 6.91
CA VAL A 33 -3.20 -13.19 8.03
C VAL A 33 -3.62 -12.63 9.39
N ALA A 34 -4.40 -11.55 9.42
CA ALA A 34 -4.78 -10.86 10.65
C ALA A 34 -5.96 -11.49 11.41
N ASP A 35 -6.67 -12.48 10.86
CA ASP A 35 -7.93 -12.98 11.41
C ASP A 35 -7.81 -13.40 12.88
N GLU A 36 -6.86 -14.27 13.20
CA GLU A 36 -6.64 -14.73 14.58
C GLU A 36 -6.21 -13.59 15.52
N LEU A 37 -5.44 -12.63 15.02
CA LEU A 37 -5.02 -11.47 15.80
C LEU A 37 -6.19 -10.52 16.07
N LEU A 38 -7.06 -10.30 15.10
CA LEU A 38 -8.29 -9.53 15.29
C LEU A 38 -9.21 -10.20 16.33
N ARG A 39 -9.37 -11.53 16.26
CA ARG A 39 -10.12 -12.28 17.27
C ARG A 39 -9.51 -12.15 18.66
N ALA A 40 -8.19 -12.20 18.76
CA ALA A 40 -7.47 -12.00 20.03
C ALA A 40 -7.62 -10.58 20.60
N GLU A 41 -7.89 -9.59 19.76
CA GLU A 41 -8.20 -8.22 20.18
C GLU A 41 -9.68 -8.05 20.58
N GLY A 42 -10.53 -9.05 20.39
CA GLY A 42 -11.95 -9.06 20.83
C GLY A 42 -12.98 -8.95 19.71
N PHE A 43 -12.57 -8.96 18.45
CA PHE A 43 -13.53 -9.01 17.33
C PHE A 43 -14.09 -10.44 17.18
N ASN A 44 -15.40 -10.57 17.27
CA ASN A 44 -16.11 -11.84 17.07
C ASN A 44 -16.78 -11.95 15.70
N GLU A 45 -16.95 -10.82 15.00
CA GLU A 45 -17.51 -10.73 13.67
C GLU A 45 -16.54 -10.04 12.72
N ILE A 46 -15.83 -10.85 11.91
CA ILE A 46 -14.90 -10.37 10.88
C ILE A 46 -15.52 -10.68 9.52
N VAL A 47 -15.95 -9.64 8.80
CA VAL A 47 -16.67 -9.76 7.53
C VAL A 47 -15.76 -9.39 6.37
N TYR A 48 -15.56 -10.33 5.45
CA TYR A 48 -14.82 -10.07 4.22
C TYR A 48 -15.74 -9.62 3.09
N VAL A 49 -15.58 -8.36 2.66
CA VAL A 49 -16.43 -7.71 1.65
C VAL A 49 -15.82 -7.91 0.25
N PRO A 50 -16.55 -8.48 -0.71
CA PRO A 50 -16.07 -8.57 -2.10
C PRO A 50 -15.89 -7.18 -2.73
N LEU A 51 -14.73 -6.90 -3.34
CA LEU A 51 -14.47 -5.62 -4.01
C LEU A 51 -15.33 -5.39 -5.26
N SER A 52 -15.77 -6.45 -5.92
CA SER A 52 -16.57 -6.40 -7.16
C SER A 52 -18.01 -5.91 -6.97
N THR A 53 -18.53 -5.87 -5.75
CA THR A 53 -19.95 -5.57 -5.46
C THR A 53 -20.19 -4.15 -5.00
N ALA A 54 -19.14 -3.40 -4.66
CA ALA A 54 -19.28 -2.06 -4.13
C ALA A 54 -18.99 -1.01 -5.21
N ALA A 55 -20.03 -0.30 -5.63
CA ALA A 55 -19.98 0.93 -6.42
C ALA A 55 -19.31 0.87 -7.82
N GLY A 56 -19.15 -0.30 -8.42
CA GLY A 56 -18.73 -0.42 -9.83
C GLY A 56 -17.25 -0.12 -10.13
N SER A 57 -16.45 0.31 -9.14
CA SER A 57 -15.07 0.73 -9.37
C SER A 57 -14.02 -0.34 -9.02
N GLY A 58 -14.35 -1.31 -8.16
CA GLY A 58 -13.36 -2.26 -7.62
C GLY A 58 -12.24 -1.59 -6.78
N ASP A 59 -12.31 -0.29 -6.54
CA ASP A 59 -11.34 0.46 -5.74
C ASP A 59 -11.66 0.32 -4.26
N ALA A 60 -10.78 -0.38 -3.53
CA ALA A 60 -10.93 -0.59 -2.09
C ALA A 60 -11.01 0.74 -1.31
N THR A 61 -10.41 1.81 -1.82
CA THR A 61 -10.44 3.13 -1.17
C THR A 61 -11.83 3.73 -1.18
N GLU A 62 -12.53 3.61 -2.31
CA GLU A 62 -13.92 4.06 -2.43
C GLU A 62 -14.87 3.19 -1.57
N VAL A 63 -14.65 1.87 -1.53
CA VAL A 63 -15.44 0.92 -0.71
C VAL A 63 -15.33 1.26 0.78
N VAL A 64 -14.14 1.54 1.28
CA VAL A 64 -13.91 1.96 2.67
C VAL A 64 -14.45 3.36 2.91
N GLY A 65 -14.20 4.30 2.00
CA GLY A 65 -14.70 5.67 2.11
C GLY A 65 -16.23 5.77 2.16
N ALA A 66 -16.93 4.90 1.43
CA ALA A 66 -18.39 4.79 1.46
C ALA A 66 -18.93 4.08 2.72
N GLY A 67 -18.06 3.52 3.58
CA GLY A 67 -18.47 2.80 4.78
C GLY A 67 -19.03 1.40 4.49
N THR A 68 -18.81 0.83 3.30
CA THR A 68 -19.14 -0.57 2.99
C THR A 68 -18.15 -1.52 3.64
N ALA A 69 -16.90 -1.12 3.79
CA ALA A 69 -15.88 -1.76 4.60
C ALA A 69 -15.25 -0.73 5.55
N ASP A 70 -14.49 -1.22 6.55
CA ASP A 70 -14.00 -0.37 7.62
C ASP A 70 -12.52 -0.07 7.52
N PHE A 71 -11.68 -1.05 7.16
CA PHE A 71 -10.22 -0.90 7.07
C PHE A 71 -9.64 -1.66 5.88
N PHE A 72 -8.55 -1.12 5.33
CA PHE A 72 -7.76 -1.83 4.32
C PHE A 72 -6.33 -1.29 4.25
N LEU A 73 -5.52 -1.90 3.37
CA LEU A 73 -4.18 -1.43 3.01
C LEU A 73 -4.22 -0.84 1.59
N ASN A 74 -3.57 0.31 1.41
CA ASN A 74 -3.38 0.84 0.06
C ASN A 74 -2.09 1.67 -0.02
N PHE A 75 -1.72 2.01 -1.24
CA PHE A 75 -0.53 2.79 -1.54
C PHE A 75 -0.66 4.23 -1.07
N ALA A 76 0.42 4.78 -0.49
CA ALA A 76 0.45 6.14 0.03
C ALA A 76 0.05 7.19 -1.02
N SER A 77 0.52 7.06 -2.26
CA SER A 77 0.16 7.95 -3.36
C SER A 77 -1.34 7.88 -3.71
N THR A 78 -1.92 6.69 -3.68
CA THR A 78 -3.36 6.47 -3.93
C THR A 78 -4.21 7.07 -2.83
N LEU A 79 -3.83 6.86 -1.56
CA LEU A 79 -4.53 7.45 -0.42
C LEU A 79 -4.47 8.98 -0.47
N THR A 80 -3.31 9.55 -0.79
CA THR A 80 -3.15 10.99 -0.97
C THR A 80 -4.13 11.55 -2.02
N ALA A 81 -4.21 10.91 -3.18
CA ALA A 81 -5.13 11.33 -4.24
C ALA A 81 -6.61 11.14 -3.87
N ALA A 82 -6.93 10.08 -3.11
CA ALA A 82 -8.30 9.85 -2.64
C ALA A 82 -8.74 10.88 -1.60
N ILE A 83 -7.87 11.24 -0.65
CA ILE A 83 -8.12 12.29 0.34
C ILE A 83 -8.34 13.64 -0.36
N ASP A 84 -7.54 13.98 -1.38
CA ASP A 84 -7.74 15.20 -2.17
C ASP A 84 -9.11 15.25 -2.86
N ARG A 85 -9.63 14.10 -3.31
CA ARG A 85 -10.99 13.99 -3.88
C ARG A 85 -12.11 14.04 -2.83
N GLY A 86 -11.77 14.06 -1.54
CA GLY A 86 -12.74 14.09 -0.44
C GLY A 86 -13.27 12.72 -0.02
N VAL A 87 -12.58 11.64 -0.38
CA VAL A 87 -12.93 10.28 0.10
C VAL A 87 -12.76 10.22 1.61
N ARG A 88 -13.77 9.71 2.32
CA ARG A 88 -13.87 9.77 3.78
C ARG A 88 -13.06 8.65 4.46
N ILE A 89 -11.74 8.78 4.39
CA ILE A 89 -10.76 7.83 4.96
C ILE A 89 -9.76 8.55 5.86
N ARG A 90 -9.10 7.78 6.72
CA ARG A 90 -7.96 8.20 7.56
C ARG A 90 -6.83 7.20 7.42
N ALA A 91 -5.63 7.65 7.05
CA ALA A 91 -4.41 6.87 7.17
C ALA A 91 -4.02 6.76 8.66
N LEU A 92 -3.67 5.55 9.12
CA LEU A 92 -3.54 5.20 10.53
C LEU A 92 -2.16 4.67 10.92
N ALA A 93 -1.49 3.95 10.02
CA ALA A 93 -0.16 3.40 10.25
C ALA A 93 0.56 3.10 8.93
N GLY A 94 1.88 3.23 8.91
CA GLY A 94 2.73 2.68 7.86
C GLY A 94 2.91 1.17 8.06
N ILE A 95 2.95 0.41 6.98
CA ILE A 95 3.08 -1.05 7.03
C ILE A 95 4.44 -1.51 6.53
N HIS A 96 4.84 -1.11 5.34
CA HIS A 96 6.18 -1.37 4.82
C HIS A 96 6.58 -0.29 3.80
N ALA A 97 7.85 0.00 3.72
CA ALA A 97 8.46 0.71 2.61
C ALA A 97 8.57 -0.23 1.40
N GLY A 98 9.01 0.27 0.28
CA GLY A 98 9.50 -0.45 -0.88
C GLY A 98 8.81 -1.73 -1.31
N CYS A 99 7.81 -1.63 -2.18
CA CYS A 99 7.24 -2.81 -2.82
C CYS A 99 7.20 -2.70 -4.34
N PHE A 100 7.93 -1.76 -4.92
CA PHE A 100 7.90 -1.57 -6.36
C PHE A 100 9.29 -1.42 -6.95
N GLY A 101 9.40 -1.79 -8.22
CA GLY A 101 10.57 -1.55 -9.05
C GLY A 101 10.19 -0.79 -10.32
N LEU A 102 10.94 0.23 -10.66
CA LEU A 102 10.87 0.84 -11.98
C LEU A 102 11.83 0.08 -12.90
N PHE A 103 11.28 -0.54 -13.94
CA PHE A 103 12.05 -1.25 -14.95
C PHE A 103 12.12 -0.46 -16.25
N GLY A 104 13.25 -0.54 -16.92
CA GLY A 104 13.48 0.05 -18.25
C GLY A 104 14.16 -0.91 -19.20
N HIS A 105 13.97 -0.65 -20.50
CA HIS A 105 14.77 -1.24 -21.56
C HIS A 105 16.10 -0.50 -21.72
N GLU A 106 16.95 -1.01 -22.59
CA GLU A 106 18.24 -0.41 -22.92
C GLU A 106 18.10 1.09 -23.23
N GLY A 107 19.02 1.89 -22.69
CA GLY A 107 19.01 3.35 -22.86
C GLY A 107 18.23 4.14 -21.81
N ILE A 108 17.60 3.47 -20.81
CA ILE A 108 16.96 4.13 -19.66
C ILE A 108 17.65 3.66 -18.38
N GLN A 109 18.49 4.51 -17.77
CA GLN A 109 19.31 4.18 -16.61
C GLN A 109 18.87 4.90 -15.33
N LYS A 110 18.08 5.96 -15.45
CA LYS A 110 17.58 6.78 -14.34
C LYS A 110 16.21 7.36 -14.68
N ILE A 111 15.49 7.84 -13.66
CA ILE A 111 14.14 8.42 -13.83
C ILE A 111 14.15 9.57 -14.85
N ALA A 112 15.20 10.38 -14.86
CA ALA A 112 15.32 11.51 -15.80
C ALA A 112 15.31 11.08 -17.28
N ASP A 113 15.72 9.87 -17.60
CA ASP A 113 15.74 9.32 -18.96
C ASP A 113 14.32 8.95 -19.46
N LEU A 114 13.30 9.02 -18.60
CA LEU A 114 11.90 8.80 -18.98
C LEU A 114 11.33 9.94 -19.83
N LYS A 115 12.00 11.08 -19.92
CA LYS A 115 11.54 12.21 -20.73
C LYS A 115 11.42 11.81 -22.20
N GLY A 116 10.19 11.95 -22.75
CA GLY A 116 9.84 11.54 -24.11
C GLY A 116 9.65 10.03 -24.30
N ARG A 117 9.79 9.22 -23.24
CA ARG A 117 9.65 7.74 -23.31
C ARG A 117 8.23 7.28 -23.10
N ARG A 118 7.94 6.10 -23.63
CA ARG A 118 6.65 5.40 -23.45
C ARG A 118 6.66 4.64 -22.13
N VAL A 119 5.71 4.93 -21.25
CA VAL A 119 5.61 4.27 -19.94
C VAL A 119 4.25 3.62 -19.77
N ALA A 120 4.22 2.30 -19.52
CA ALA A 120 2.98 1.54 -19.40
C ALA A 120 2.33 1.72 -18.02
N VAL A 121 1.03 2.01 -18.02
CA VAL A 121 0.16 2.06 -16.84
C VAL A 121 -1.19 1.40 -17.13
N SER A 122 -1.88 0.94 -16.08
CA SER A 122 -3.22 0.37 -16.25
C SER A 122 -4.29 1.45 -16.52
N ALA A 123 -4.12 2.62 -15.93
CA ALA A 123 -4.98 3.78 -16.12
C ALA A 123 -4.28 5.05 -15.61
N MET A 124 -4.71 6.20 -16.08
CA MET A 124 -4.36 7.48 -15.43
C MET A 124 -4.99 7.50 -14.04
N GLY A 125 -4.23 7.96 -13.03
CA GLY A 125 -4.65 7.89 -11.63
C GLY A 125 -4.46 6.53 -10.96
N SER A 126 -4.01 5.50 -11.69
CA SER A 126 -3.63 4.21 -11.08
C SER A 126 -2.44 4.35 -10.13
N PRO A 127 -2.22 3.41 -9.20
CA PRO A 127 -1.06 3.45 -8.28
C PRO A 127 0.27 3.62 -9.01
N ALA A 128 0.50 2.88 -10.08
CA ALA A 128 1.72 2.99 -10.90
C ALA A 128 1.88 4.39 -11.51
N HIS A 129 0.79 4.97 -12.03
CA HIS A 129 0.81 6.34 -12.56
C HIS A 129 1.14 7.36 -11.46
N LEU A 130 0.45 7.29 -10.30
CA LEU A 130 0.65 8.26 -9.21
C LEU A 130 2.06 8.17 -8.59
N PHE A 131 2.58 6.96 -8.36
CA PHE A 131 3.94 6.78 -7.88
C PHE A 131 4.96 7.35 -8.86
N LEU A 132 4.88 6.96 -10.12
CA LEU A 132 5.86 7.39 -11.10
C LEU A 132 5.74 8.89 -11.40
N ALA A 133 4.56 9.46 -11.36
CA ALA A 133 4.36 10.91 -11.48
C ALA A 133 5.03 11.66 -10.32
N ALA A 134 4.92 11.15 -9.08
CA ALA A 134 5.62 11.73 -7.93
C ALA A 134 7.14 11.63 -8.08
N MET A 135 7.65 10.48 -8.59
CA MET A 135 9.08 10.28 -8.85
C MET A 135 9.59 11.20 -9.97
N ALA A 136 8.82 11.36 -11.04
CA ALA A 136 9.15 12.26 -12.16
C ALA A 136 9.20 13.73 -11.69
N ALA A 137 8.20 14.17 -10.92
CA ALA A 137 8.18 15.51 -10.34
C ALA A 137 9.38 15.76 -9.42
N TYR A 138 9.78 14.76 -8.62
CA TYR A 138 10.95 14.85 -7.75
C TYR A 138 12.26 15.12 -8.51
N VAL A 139 12.42 14.59 -9.73
CA VAL A 139 13.60 14.82 -10.57
C VAL A 139 13.41 15.96 -11.59
N GLY A 140 12.34 16.73 -11.48
CA GLY A 140 12.09 17.92 -12.33
C GLY A 140 11.49 17.61 -13.70
N ILE A 141 10.86 16.43 -13.88
CA ILE A 141 10.07 16.09 -15.08
C ILE A 141 8.61 16.42 -14.84
N ASP A 142 7.96 17.10 -15.78
CA ASP A 142 6.48 17.25 -15.76
C ASP A 142 5.83 15.97 -16.26
N PRO A 143 5.22 15.14 -15.38
CA PRO A 143 4.68 13.84 -15.79
C PRO A 143 3.50 13.96 -16.77
N ARG A 144 2.87 15.14 -16.88
CA ARG A 144 1.74 15.36 -17.79
C ARG A 144 2.16 15.70 -19.22
N ARG A 145 3.40 16.19 -19.40
CA ARG A 145 3.88 16.66 -20.70
C ARG A 145 5.13 15.92 -21.19
N ASP A 146 5.97 15.50 -20.27
CA ASP A 146 7.28 14.94 -20.60
C ASP A 146 7.28 13.41 -20.68
N ILE A 147 6.19 12.72 -20.27
CA ILE A 147 6.08 11.26 -20.31
C ILE A 147 4.94 10.85 -21.26
N ASN A 148 5.22 9.91 -22.17
CA ASN A 148 4.23 9.32 -23.06
C ASN A 148 3.56 8.12 -22.38
N TRP A 149 2.45 8.34 -21.69
CA TRP A 149 1.73 7.29 -21.01
C TRP A 149 1.05 6.32 -21.99
N VAL A 150 1.35 5.03 -21.85
CA VAL A 150 0.71 3.94 -22.61
C VAL A 150 -0.27 3.24 -21.68
N ILE A 151 -1.56 3.46 -21.93
CA ILE A 151 -2.61 2.85 -21.11
C ILE A 151 -2.85 1.43 -21.63
N ALA A 152 -2.78 0.43 -20.73
CA ALA A 152 -3.05 -0.95 -21.09
C ALA A 152 -4.53 -1.13 -21.46
N PRO A 153 -4.85 -1.80 -22.60
CA PRO A 153 -6.22 -2.14 -22.93
C PRO A 153 -6.87 -3.02 -21.84
N PRO A 154 -8.21 -3.01 -21.71
CA PRO A 154 -8.90 -3.90 -20.79
C PRO A 154 -8.48 -5.36 -20.96
N GLY A 155 -8.20 -6.04 -19.82
CA GLY A 155 -7.74 -7.42 -19.80
C GLY A 155 -6.26 -7.64 -20.15
N VAL A 156 -5.53 -6.61 -20.57
CA VAL A 156 -4.09 -6.69 -20.83
C VAL A 156 -3.30 -6.27 -19.60
N ARG A 157 -2.41 -7.15 -19.12
CA ARG A 157 -1.47 -6.80 -18.04
C ARG A 157 -0.43 -5.81 -18.56
N THR A 158 -0.15 -4.76 -17.78
CA THR A 158 0.85 -3.72 -18.13
C THR A 158 2.24 -4.31 -18.39
N ILE A 159 2.63 -5.34 -17.64
CA ILE A 159 3.88 -6.07 -17.85
C ILE A 159 4.02 -6.63 -19.27
N ASN A 160 2.92 -7.04 -19.91
CA ASN A 160 2.97 -7.57 -21.29
C ASN A 160 3.35 -6.48 -22.29
N LEU A 161 2.90 -5.23 -22.07
CA LEU A 161 3.32 -4.10 -22.92
C LEU A 161 4.82 -3.86 -22.84
N PHE A 162 5.40 -4.04 -21.66
CA PHE A 162 6.85 -3.92 -21.46
C PHE A 162 7.60 -5.09 -22.13
N ILE A 163 7.17 -6.33 -21.89
CA ILE A 163 7.79 -7.53 -22.48
C ILE A 163 7.76 -7.49 -24.02
N GLU A 164 6.68 -6.96 -24.60
CA GLU A 164 6.49 -6.85 -26.05
C GLU A 164 7.11 -5.57 -26.65
N HIS A 165 7.91 -4.81 -25.90
CA HIS A 165 8.51 -3.54 -26.31
C HIS A 165 7.50 -2.47 -26.78
N LYS A 166 6.23 -2.58 -26.35
CA LYS A 166 5.21 -1.55 -26.57
C LYS A 166 5.33 -0.37 -25.62
N SER A 167 6.10 -0.53 -24.53
CA SER A 167 6.55 0.54 -23.66
C SER A 167 8.04 0.44 -23.40
N ASP A 168 8.67 1.58 -23.08
CA ASP A 168 10.10 1.67 -22.84
C ASP A 168 10.44 1.48 -21.36
N ALA A 169 9.49 1.79 -20.49
CA ALA A 169 9.58 1.59 -19.05
C ALA A 169 8.24 1.09 -18.48
N PHE A 170 8.34 0.49 -17.29
CA PHE A 170 7.21 -0.14 -16.63
C PHE A 170 7.41 -0.10 -15.11
N PHE A 171 6.35 0.25 -14.39
CA PHE A 171 6.34 0.27 -12.94
C PHE A 171 5.75 -1.03 -12.41
N ALA A 172 6.61 -1.87 -11.84
CA ALA A 172 6.30 -3.23 -11.43
C ALA A 172 6.00 -3.32 -9.93
N PHE A 173 4.93 -4.02 -9.59
CA PHE A 173 4.61 -4.44 -8.22
C PHE A 173 4.78 -5.95 -8.08
N PRO A 174 5.11 -6.46 -6.88
CA PRO A 174 5.25 -7.90 -6.68
C PRO A 174 3.99 -8.67 -7.12
N PRO A 175 4.15 -9.82 -7.79
CA PRO A 175 5.40 -10.54 -8.06
C PRO A 175 6.06 -10.21 -9.41
N GLN A 176 5.71 -9.10 -10.06
CA GLN A 176 6.23 -8.74 -11.40
C GLN A 176 7.74 -8.46 -11.43
N PRO A 177 8.35 -7.76 -10.42
CA PRO A 177 9.79 -7.59 -10.38
C PRO A 177 10.55 -8.93 -10.39
N GLN A 178 10.07 -9.90 -9.62
CA GLN A 178 10.64 -11.24 -9.56
C GLN A 178 10.51 -11.95 -10.93
N GLU A 179 9.33 -11.86 -11.58
CA GLU A 179 9.11 -12.43 -12.92
C GLU A 179 10.08 -11.83 -13.95
N LEU A 180 10.28 -10.51 -13.96
CA LEU A 180 11.18 -9.84 -14.91
C LEU A 180 12.65 -10.22 -14.67
N ARG A 181 13.08 -10.28 -13.40
CA ARG A 181 14.44 -10.71 -13.03
C ARG A 181 14.71 -12.15 -13.49
N GLU A 182 13.80 -13.08 -13.20
CA GLU A 182 13.92 -14.48 -13.60
C GLU A 182 14.03 -14.63 -15.14
N ARG A 183 13.22 -13.88 -15.87
CA ARG A 183 13.18 -13.91 -17.34
C ARG A 183 14.27 -13.07 -18.00
N ARG A 184 15.05 -12.30 -17.22
CA ARG A 184 16.07 -11.35 -17.69
C ARG A 184 15.52 -10.35 -18.71
N ILE A 185 14.34 -9.80 -18.44
CA ILE A 185 13.65 -8.82 -19.30
C ILE A 185 13.81 -7.42 -18.70
N GLY A 186 14.44 -6.51 -19.43
CA GLY A 186 14.77 -5.18 -18.97
C GLY A 186 15.78 -5.19 -17.81
N HIS A 187 15.91 -4.07 -17.14
CA HIS A 187 16.69 -3.93 -15.91
C HIS A 187 16.01 -2.97 -14.94
N ILE A 188 16.35 -3.10 -13.67
CA ILE A 188 15.81 -2.23 -12.63
C ILE A 188 16.49 -0.86 -12.68
N ILE A 189 15.70 0.20 -12.73
CA ILE A 189 16.15 1.61 -12.70
C ILE A 189 16.07 2.14 -11.27
N VAL A 190 15.01 1.75 -10.55
CA VAL A 190 14.79 2.07 -9.14
C VAL A 190 14.20 0.85 -8.46
N ASP A 191 14.81 0.45 -7.35
CA ASP A 191 14.25 -0.47 -6.37
C ASP A 191 13.84 0.33 -5.13
N SER A 192 12.54 0.47 -4.91
CA SER A 192 12.05 1.29 -3.80
C SER A 192 12.32 0.69 -2.41
N ALA A 193 12.77 -0.58 -2.33
CA ALA A 193 13.15 -1.20 -1.07
C ALA A 193 14.55 -0.74 -0.59
N ILE A 194 15.43 -0.33 -1.52
CA ILE A 194 16.82 -0.02 -1.20
C ILE A 194 17.27 1.37 -1.67
N ASP A 195 16.69 1.90 -2.76
CA ASP A 195 17.15 3.16 -3.34
C ASP A 195 16.54 4.37 -2.62
N ARG A 196 17.41 5.29 -2.19
CA ARG A 196 17.00 6.56 -1.62
C ARG A 196 16.57 7.56 -2.71
N PRO A 197 15.57 8.42 -2.42
CA PRO A 197 14.86 8.57 -1.14
C PRO A 197 13.69 7.58 -0.96
N TRP A 198 13.39 6.75 -1.96
CA TRP A 198 12.16 5.93 -2.03
C TRP A 198 12.05 4.92 -0.91
N SER A 199 13.18 4.32 -0.50
CA SER A 199 13.24 3.36 0.62
C SER A 199 12.97 3.97 2.00
N GLN A 200 12.87 5.30 2.11
CA GLN A 200 12.57 6.00 3.35
C GLN A 200 11.08 6.29 3.53
N TYR A 201 10.25 5.99 2.51
CA TYR A 201 8.82 6.26 2.51
C TYR A 201 8.03 4.97 2.43
N PHE A 202 6.95 4.90 3.21
CA PHE A 202 6.04 3.77 3.13
C PHE A 202 5.42 3.65 1.73
N CYS A 203 5.47 2.44 1.20
CA CYS A 203 4.68 2.08 0.03
C CYS A 203 3.22 1.93 0.43
N CYS A 204 2.94 1.08 1.43
CA CYS A 204 1.61 0.76 1.90
C CYS A 204 1.33 1.31 3.30
N LEU A 205 0.12 1.85 3.45
CA LEU A 205 -0.42 2.35 4.71
C LEU A 205 -1.72 1.61 5.05
N LEU A 206 -1.94 1.36 6.33
CA LEU A 206 -3.26 1.01 6.86
C LEU A 206 -4.11 2.27 6.92
N TYR A 207 -5.33 2.18 6.43
CA TYR A 207 -6.32 3.23 6.51
C TYR A 207 -7.69 2.69 6.90
N GLY A 208 -8.54 3.55 7.43
CA GLY A 208 -9.89 3.21 7.85
C GLY A 208 -10.92 4.26 7.41
N ASN A 209 -12.19 3.85 7.44
CA ASN A 209 -13.33 4.75 7.25
C ASN A 209 -13.34 5.84 8.34
N SER A 210 -13.48 7.10 7.94
CA SER A 210 -13.41 8.25 8.86
C SER A 210 -14.46 8.23 9.97
N ASP A 211 -15.66 7.71 9.70
CA ASP A 211 -16.72 7.63 10.70
C ASP A 211 -16.47 6.49 11.68
N TYR A 212 -15.99 5.34 11.20
CA TYR A 212 -15.59 4.24 12.08
C TYR A 212 -14.47 4.67 13.03
N VAL A 213 -13.41 5.28 12.50
CA VAL A 213 -12.26 5.78 13.28
C VAL A 213 -12.69 6.77 14.34
N ARG A 214 -13.63 7.66 14.03
CA ARG A 214 -14.15 8.64 14.97
C ARG A 214 -15.05 8.04 16.04
N ASN A 215 -15.97 7.14 15.64
CA ASN A 215 -17.01 6.62 16.51
C ASN A 215 -16.55 5.42 17.36
N TYR A 216 -15.51 4.69 16.94
CA TYR A 216 -15.03 3.46 17.56
C TYR A 216 -13.50 3.51 17.80
N PRO A 217 -12.98 4.43 18.64
CA PRO A 217 -11.55 4.61 18.81
C PRO A 217 -10.84 3.41 19.44
N ASN A 218 -11.46 2.69 20.41
CA ASN A 218 -10.85 1.50 20.99
C ASN A 218 -10.79 0.35 19.96
N ALA A 219 -11.87 0.14 19.21
CA ALA A 219 -11.88 -0.84 18.13
C ALA A 219 -10.89 -0.49 17.02
N THR A 220 -10.75 0.80 16.66
CA THR A 220 -9.73 1.28 15.72
C THR A 220 -8.32 0.95 16.21
N LYS A 221 -8.00 1.26 17.48
CA LYS A 221 -6.69 0.95 18.07
C LYS A 221 -6.42 -0.56 18.07
N ALA A 222 -7.43 -1.37 18.36
CA ALA A 222 -7.34 -2.83 18.33
C ALA A 222 -7.04 -3.36 16.92
N VAL A 223 -7.70 -2.83 15.88
CA VAL A 223 -7.39 -3.16 14.47
C VAL A 223 -5.95 -2.77 14.12
N VAL A 224 -5.54 -1.55 14.43
CA VAL A 224 -4.15 -1.08 14.16
C VAL A 224 -3.16 -2.02 14.84
N ARG A 225 -3.38 -2.39 16.10
CA ARG A 225 -2.51 -3.32 16.86
C ARG A 225 -2.46 -4.71 16.20
N ALA A 226 -3.59 -5.26 15.80
CA ALA A 226 -3.66 -6.56 15.12
C ALA A 226 -2.86 -6.55 13.81
N ILE A 227 -3.05 -5.51 12.98
CA ILE A 227 -2.34 -5.39 11.69
C ILE A 227 -0.83 -5.18 11.89
N LEU A 228 -0.39 -4.38 12.87
CA LEU A 228 1.03 -4.20 13.16
C LEU A 228 1.67 -5.50 13.66
N LYS A 229 0.98 -6.28 14.50
CA LYS A 229 1.44 -7.63 14.90
C LYS A 229 1.51 -8.59 13.71
N ALA A 230 0.54 -8.53 12.79
CA ALA A 230 0.57 -9.29 11.55
C ALA A 230 1.74 -8.88 10.64
N THR A 231 2.08 -7.59 10.63
CA THR A 231 3.26 -7.07 9.93
C THR A 231 4.55 -7.64 10.51
N ASP A 232 4.65 -7.73 11.84
CA ASP A 232 5.78 -8.39 12.52
C ASP A 232 5.86 -9.88 12.16
N LEU A 233 4.72 -10.60 12.11
CA LEU A 233 4.70 -12.00 11.68
C LEU A 233 5.22 -12.18 10.25
N CYS A 234 4.90 -11.26 9.34
CA CYS A 234 5.45 -11.28 7.97
C CYS A 234 6.97 -11.18 7.97
N ALA A 235 7.54 -10.35 8.84
CA ALA A 235 8.98 -10.18 8.96
C ALA A 235 9.70 -11.35 9.68
N GLU A 236 9.06 -11.93 10.70
CA GLU A 236 9.67 -12.90 11.58
C GLU A 236 9.43 -14.35 11.17
N ARG A 237 8.30 -14.62 10.52
CA ARG A 237 7.83 -15.97 10.16
C ARG A 237 7.33 -16.07 8.73
N PRO A 238 8.13 -15.66 7.73
CA PRO A 238 7.70 -15.55 6.34
C PRO A 238 7.16 -16.88 5.77
N GLU A 239 7.72 -18.04 6.16
CA GLU A 239 7.24 -19.35 5.72
C GLU A 239 5.86 -19.70 6.27
N GLN A 240 5.58 -19.36 7.53
CA GLN A 240 4.29 -19.57 8.16
C GLN A 240 3.23 -18.69 7.48
N VAL A 241 3.53 -17.41 7.30
CA VAL A 241 2.67 -16.45 6.63
C VAL A 241 2.37 -16.91 5.21
N THR A 242 3.40 -17.33 4.47
CA THR A 242 3.22 -17.80 3.08
C THR A 242 2.29 -19.01 3.00
N ARG A 243 2.46 -20.01 3.88
CA ARG A 243 1.54 -21.16 3.95
C ARG A 243 0.11 -20.73 4.19
N GLN A 244 -0.10 -19.85 5.15
CA GLN A 244 -1.42 -19.33 5.50
C GLN A 244 -2.10 -18.57 4.32
N LEU A 245 -1.31 -17.77 3.58
CA LEU A 245 -1.82 -17.09 2.37
C LEU A 245 -2.24 -18.09 1.27
N VAL A 246 -1.50 -19.17 1.09
CA VAL A 246 -1.83 -20.22 0.11
C VAL A 246 -3.07 -20.99 0.55
N GLU A 247 -3.14 -21.42 1.80
CA GLU A 247 -4.29 -22.12 2.40
C GLU A 247 -5.58 -21.30 2.32
N ASN A 248 -5.48 -19.99 2.52
CA ASN A 248 -6.59 -19.04 2.41
C ASN A 248 -6.95 -18.67 0.96
N GLY A 249 -6.26 -19.23 -0.05
CA GLY A 249 -6.49 -18.93 -1.47
C GLY A 249 -6.06 -17.52 -1.90
N LEU A 250 -5.27 -16.83 -1.08
CA LEU A 250 -4.76 -15.49 -1.36
C LEU A 250 -3.47 -15.51 -2.20
N SER A 251 -2.85 -16.68 -2.34
CA SER A 251 -1.75 -16.93 -3.26
C SER A 251 -1.86 -18.32 -3.87
N VAL A 252 -1.39 -18.45 -5.12
CA VAL A 252 -1.36 -19.74 -5.85
C VAL A 252 0.06 -20.31 -5.98
N ALA A 253 1.10 -19.53 -5.64
CA ALA A 253 2.50 -19.90 -5.83
C ALA A 253 3.29 -19.66 -4.53
N TYR A 254 3.53 -20.73 -3.78
CA TYR A 254 4.22 -20.67 -2.49
C TYR A 254 5.62 -20.03 -2.62
N ASP A 255 6.47 -20.56 -3.49
CA ASP A 255 7.87 -20.10 -3.60
C ASP A 255 7.96 -18.62 -3.99
N ARG A 256 7.15 -18.20 -4.95
CA ARG A 256 7.11 -16.80 -5.38
C ARG A 256 6.59 -15.86 -4.27
N SER A 257 5.61 -16.30 -3.53
CA SER A 257 5.08 -15.52 -2.40
C SER A 257 6.08 -15.41 -1.27
N LEU A 258 6.80 -16.49 -0.98
CA LEU A 258 7.85 -16.50 0.03
C LEU A 258 9.00 -15.55 -0.35
N GLU A 259 9.43 -15.58 -1.62
CA GLU A 259 10.42 -14.64 -2.14
C GLU A 259 9.99 -13.19 -1.89
N VAL A 260 8.76 -12.83 -2.28
CA VAL A 260 8.21 -11.49 -2.08
C VAL A 260 8.14 -11.10 -0.60
N ILE A 261 7.63 -11.97 0.28
CA ILE A 261 7.49 -11.66 1.71
C ILE A 261 8.86 -11.44 2.36
N ARG A 262 9.90 -12.18 1.95
CA ARG A 262 11.27 -12.02 2.45
C ARG A 262 11.94 -10.74 1.96
N GLU A 263 11.62 -10.29 0.74
CA GLU A 263 12.17 -9.05 0.16
C GLU A 263 11.52 -7.78 0.72
N LEU A 264 10.27 -7.84 1.22
CA LEU A 264 9.57 -6.67 1.73
C LEU A 264 10.05 -6.28 3.13
N PRO A 265 10.39 -4.99 3.36
CA PRO A 265 10.95 -4.52 4.62
C PRO A 265 9.85 -4.28 5.67
N PHE A 266 9.14 -5.34 6.08
CA PHE A 266 8.05 -5.26 7.06
C PHE A 266 8.48 -4.77 8.45
N ARG A 267 9.76 -4.84 8.82
CA ARG A 267 10.25 -4.37 10.12
C ARG A 267 10.30 -2.86 10.25
N GLU A 268 10.38 -2.15 9.12
CA GLU A 268 10.62 -0.71 9.07
C GLU A 268 9.41 0.14 9.51
N TRP A 269 8.24 -0.46 9.78
CA TRP A 269 7.09 0.28 10.29
C TRP A 269 7.39 1.01 11.63
N ARG A 270 8.40 0.53 12.37
CA ARG A 270 8.83 1.13 13.63
C ARG A 270 9.71 2.36 13.43
N GLU A 271 10.49 2.37 12.38
CA GLU A 271 11.57 3.33 12.14
C GLU A 271 11.11 4.55 11.35
N HIS A 272 10.23 4.35 10.38
CA HIS A 272 9.79 5.43 9.50
C HIS A 272 8.58 6.18 10.06
N ASP A 273 8.49 7.48 9.72
CA ASP A 273 7.34 8.31 10.03
C ASP A 273 6.32 8.29 8.87
N PRO A 274 5.10 7.76 9.08
CA PRO A 274 4.09 7.75 8.03
C PRO A 274 3.59 9.16 7.66
N GLU A 275 3.72 10.16 8.53
CA GLU A 275 3.38 11.54 8.18
C GLU A 275 4.36 12.10 7.15
N ASP A 276 5.66 11.82 7.28
CA ASP A 276 6.65 12.22 6.28
C ASP A 276 6.35 11.59 4.92
N THR A 277 5.90 10.34 4.93
CA THR A 277 5.43 9.66 3.70
C THR A 277 4.26 10.41 3.05
N MET A 278 3.21 10.70 3.82
CA MET A 278 2.04 11.41 3.29
C MET A 278 2.41 12.82 2.83
N ARG A 279 3.27 13.51 3.55
CA ARG A 279 3.81 14.83 3.20
C ARG A 279 4.59 14.78 1.88
N PHE A 280 5.46 13.79 1.72
CA PHE A 280 6.26 13.60 0.51
C PHE A 280 5.36 13.42 -0.72
N TYR A 281 4.44 12.45 -0.70
CA TYR A 281 3.57 12.19 -1.86
C TYR A 281 2.60 13.34 -2.12
N ALA A 282 2.05 13.96 -1.08
CA ALA A 282 1.19 15.13 -1.24
C ALA A 282 1.93 16.31 -1.91
N LEU A 283 3.17 16.59 -1.52
CA LEU A 283 3.98 17.63 -2.13
C LEU A 283 4.26 17.32 -3.60
N ARG A 284 4.75 16.11 -3.91
CA ARG A 284 5.12 15.75 -5.28
C ARG A 284 3.91 15.68 -6.21
N LEU A 285 2.78 15.15 -5.76
CA LEU A 285 1.55 15.10 -6.56
C LEU A 285 0.93 16.49 -6.74
N HIS A 286 1.05 17.36 -5.76
CA HIS A 286 0.61 18.76 -5.88
C HIS A 286 1.47 19.52 -6.90
N GLU A 287 2.81 19.41 -6.83
CA GLU A 287 3.73 19.99 -7.82
C GLU A 287 3.48 19.44 -9.23
N ALA A 288 3.16 18.16 -9.35
CA ALA A 288 2.77 17.54 -10.62
C ALA A 288 1.39 17.99 -11.12
N GLY A 289 0.63 18.75 -10.31
CA GLY A 289 -0.73 19.18 -10.64
C GLY A 289 -1.75 18.04 -10.72
N LEU A 290 -1.50 16.94 -10.03
CA LEU A 290 -2.37 15.76 -9.96
C LEU A 290 -3.32 15.81 -8.77
N ILE A 291 -3.03 16.62 -7.76
CA ILE A 291 -3.91 16.96 -6.66
C ILE A 291 -3.99 18.49 -6.49
N LYS A 292 -5.05 18.97 -5.85
CA LYS A 292 -5.30 20.39 -5.60
C LYS A 292 -4.94 20.82 -4.19
N SER A 293 -5.13 19.92 -3.21
CA SER A 293 -4.89 20.19 -1.79
C SER A 293 -3.41 20.33 -1.49
N THR A 294 -3.09 21.20 -0.55
CA THR A 294 -1.73 21.32 -0.01
C THR A 294 -1.39 20.10 0.84
N PRO A 295 -0.08 19.79 1.05
CA PRO A 295 0.32 18.72 1.94
C PRO A 295 -0.26 18.86 3.36
N GLN A 296 -0.33 20.08 3.89
CA GLN A 296 -0.90 20.36 5.21
C GLN A 296 -2.37 19.97 5.29
N LYS A 297 -3.14 20.27 4.25
CA LYS A 297 -4.57 19.90 4.16
C LYS A 297 -4.74 18.39 4.07
N ILE A 298 -3.95 17.71 3.24
CA ILE A 298 -3.98 16.23 3.12
C ILE A 298 -3.72 15.56 4.47
N ILE A 299 -2.70 16.05 5.23
CA ILE A 299 -2.37 15.50 6.55
C ILE A 299 -3.51 15.78 7.54
N ALA A 300 -3.98 17.02 7.64
CA ALA A 300 -5.02 17.39 8.60
C ALA A 300 -6.35 16.65 8.36
N ASP A 301 -6.74 16.48 7.10
CA ASP A 301 -8.03 15.90 6.74
C ASP A 301 -7.96 14.38 6.60
N GLY A 302 -6.79 13.80 6.31
CA GLY A 302 -6.64 12.43 5.86
C GLY A 302 -5.83 11.52 6.76
N THR A 303 -5.32 11.96 7.93
CA THR A 303 -4.50 11.13 8.81
C THR A 303 -4.96 11.16 10.26
N ASP A 304 -4.62 10.10 11.01
CA ASP A 304 -4.82 10.04 12.46
C ASP A 304 -3.75 9.11 13.09
N TRP A 305 -2.62 9.67 13.46
CA TRP A 305 -1.47 8.93 13.97
C TRP A 305 -1.52 8.65 15.48
N ARG A 306 -2.56 9.10 16.21
CA ARG A 306 -2.64 8.92 17.67
C ARG A 306 -2.56 7.44 18.07
N PHE A 307 -3.24 6.55 17.34
CA PHE A 307 -3.23 5.11 17.63
C PHE A 307 -1.85 4.48 17.42
N LEU A 308 -1.18 4.81 16.32
CA LEU A 308 0.19 4.37 16.06
C LEU A 308 1.16 4.85 17.13
N ASN A 309 1.07 6.14 17.51
CA ASN A 309 1.96 6.74 18.50
C ASN A 309 1.79 6.13 19.90
N GLU A 310 0.56 5.76 20.27
CA GLU A 310 0.29 5.01 21.49
C GLU A 310 0.86 3.59 21.42
N LEU A 311 0.63 2.89 20.31
CA LEU A 311 1.09 1.51 20.10
C LEU A 311 2.60 1.39 20.00
N LYS A 312 3.29 2.35 19.40
CA LYS A 312 4.77 2.39 19.42
C LYS A 312 5.30 2.39 20.84
N ARG A 313 4.66 3.13 21.77
CA ARG A 313 5.02 3.14 23.18
C ARG A 313 4.69 1.81 23.89
N GLU A 314 3.53 1.23 23.62
CA GLU A 314 3.08 -0.04 24.22
C GLU A 314 3.90 -1.24 23.73
N LEU A 315 4.23 -1.28 22.46
CA LEU A 315 4.98 -2.37 21.81
C LEU A 315 6.51 -2.17 21.90
N LYS A 316 6.97 -1.13 22.61
CA LYS A 316 8.39 -0.78 22.76
C LYS A 316 9.11 -0.64 21.41
N ALA A 317 8.44 -0.05 20.44
CA ALA A 317 8.93 0.18 19.10
C ALA A 317 9.62 1.55 19.00
#